data_da3733ee128211ca82c8fa1357c1daf6
#
_entry.id   da3733ee128211ca82c8fa1357c1daf6
#
_cell.length_a   1.000
_cell.length_b   1.000
_cell.length_c   1.000
_cell.angle_alpha   90.00
_cell.angle_beta   90.00
_cell.angle_gamma   90.00
#
_symmetry.space_group_name_H-M   'P 1'
#
loop_
_entity.id
_entity.type
_entity.pdbx_description
1 polymer ?
#
loop_
_entity_poly.entity_id
_entity_poly.type
_entity_poly.pdbx_seq_one_letter_code
_entity_poly.pdbx_strand_id
1 'polypeptide(L)'
;MDGWATQWGGQLRIQHKVWVAVLLLCVPLSVGIAIHLYFVQQLLELQQQRQDLMLADEQVQVLERLAIDIEDGFRGYVLTQQPAFLAPLAAAEAKLNQALSSATTSLAKLGGAPNNLAPIERQLKDLLQSKHELIADIQKGPVDKALAYVRSGEGL
;
A
#
# COMPACT_ATOMS: atom_id res chain seq x y z
N MET A 1 4.26 -85.93 -7.51
CA MET A 1 4.91 -84.83 -8.19
C MET A 1 4.02 -83.58 -8.08
N ASP A 2 3.72 -83.02 -6.89
CA ASP A 2 2.77 -81.92 -6.70
C ASP A 2 3.23 -80.93 -5.61
N GLY A 3 4.54 -80.58 -5.62
CA GLY A 3 5.11 -79.64 -4.63
C GLY A 3 5.22 -78.20 -5.05
N TRP A 4 4.83 -77.81 -6.29
CA TRP A 4 5.10 -76.52 -6.89
C TRP A 4 4.02 -75.45 -6.72
N ALA A 5 2.78 -75.87 -6.59
CA ALA A 5 1.63 -74.97 -6.63
C ALA A 5 1.39 -74.20 -5.32
N THR A 6 1.86 -74.71 -4.21
CA THR A 6 1.59 -74.11 -2.88
C THR A 6 2.57 -73.02 -2.48
N GLN A 7 3.74 -72.97 -3.07
CA GLN A 7 4.77 -71.98 -2.69
C GLN A 7 4.56 -70.61 -3.31
N TRP A 8 3.93 -70.49 -4.47
CA TRP A 8 3.68 -69.22 -5.18
C TRP A 8 2.48 -68.44 -4.61
N GLY A 9 1.46 -69.13 -4.11
CA GLY A 9 0.28 -68.48 -3.56
C GLY A 9 0.53 -67.69 -2.25
N GLY A 10 1.55 -68.11 -1.49
CA GLY A 10 1.92 -67.44 -0.22
C GLY A 10 2.72 -66.17 -0.46
N GLN A 11 3.60 -66.12 -1.43
CA GLN A 11 4.42 -64.97 -1.73
C GLN A 11 3.58 -63.81 -2.34
N LEU A 12 2.65 -64.10 -3.24
CA LEU A 12 1.73 -63.11 -3.82
C LEU A 12 0.81 -62.49 -2.72
N ARG A 13 0.38 -63.24 -1.74
CA ARG A 13 -0.41 -62.74 -0.60
C ARG A 13 0.40 -61.82 0.32
N ILE A 14 1.68 -62.10 0.52
CA ILE A 14 2.57 -61.26 1.34
C ILE A 14 2.91 -59.96 0.58
N GLN A 15 3.22 -60.03 -0.69
CA GLN A 15 3.49 -58.86 -1.55
C GLN A 15 2.28 -57.92 -1.56
N HIS A 16 1.06 -58.37 -1.74
CA HIS A 16 -0.14 -57.55 -1.69
C HIS A 16 -0.31 -56.84 -0.35
N LYS A 17 -0.06 -57.55 0.77
CA LYS A 17 -0.16 -56.95 2.12
C LYS A 17 0.87 -55.82 2.31
N VAL A 18 2.09 -56.02 1.81
CA VAL A 18 3.16 -54.98 1.87
C VAL A 18 2.78 -53.78 1.02
N TRP A 19 2.30 -54.00 -0.21
CA TRP A 19 1.86 -52.87 -1.08
C TRP A 19 0.67 -52.11 -0.50
N VAL A 20 -0.30 -52.79 0.09
CA VAL A 20 -1.44 -52.17 0.78
C VAL A 20 -0.96 -51.35 1.98
N ALA A 21 -0.02 -51.86 2.78
CA ALA A 21 0.52 -51.12 3.92
C ALA A 21 1.30 -49.87 3.46
N VAL A 22 2.10 -49.97 2.38
CA VAL A 22 2.82 -48.82 1.81
C VAL A 22 1.83 -47.79 1.27
N LEU A 23 0.81 -48.18 0.52
CA LEU A 23 -0.22 -47.29 0.02
C LEU A 23 -0.97 -46.57 1.17
N LEU A 24 -1.31 -47.32 2.22
CA LEU A 24 -2.04 -46.79 3.38
C LEU A 24 -1.21 -45.75 4.15
N LEU A 25 0.11 -45.81 4.05
CA LEU A 25 1.02 -44.85 4.66
C LEU A 25 1.34 -43.67 3.72
N CYS A 26 1.52 -43.95 2.43
CA CYS A 26 1.88 -42.92 1.46
C CYS A 26 0.71 -41.97 1.10
N VAL A 27 -0.51 -42.48 1.03
CA VAL A 27 -1.68 -41.68 0.68
C VAL A 27 -1.94 -40.54 1.69
N PRO A 28 -2.06 -40.82 3.02
CA PRO A 28 -2.29 -39.73 3.97
C PRO A 28 -1.12 -38.76 4.06
N LEU A 29 0.12 -39.25 3.86
CA LEU A 29 1.29 -38.37 3.83
C LEU A 29 1.25 -37.42 2.63
N SER A 30 0.90 -37.92 1.46
CA SER A 30 0.78 -37.10 0.23
C SER A 30 -0.35 -36.09 0.36
N VAL A 31 -1.48 -36.47 0.92
CA VAL A 31 -2.62 -35.55 1.19
C VAL A 31 -2.19 -34.49 2.20
N GLY A 32 -1.49 -34.85 3.26
CA GLY A 32 -0.98 -33.91 4.25
C GLY A 32 -0.04 -32.87 3.65
N ILE A 33 0.88 -33.30 2.78
CA ILE A 33 1.80 -32.41 2.07
C ILE A 33 1.01 -31.46 1.14
N ALA A 34 0.06 -31.99 0.38
CA ALA A 34 -0.76 -31.19 -0.53
C ALA A 34 -1.57 -30.10 0.21
N ILE A 35 -2.18 -30.47 1.34
CA ILE A 35 -2.89 -29.52 2.20
C ILE A 35 -1.92 -28.47 2.75
N HIS A 36 -0.75 -28.87 3.22
CA HIS A 36 0.24 -27.95 3.76
C HIS A 36 0.71 -26.93 2.70
N LEU A 37 1.01 -27.40 1.49
CA LEU A 37 1.39 -26.52 0.38
C LEU A 37 0.28 -25.54 0.01
N TYR A 38 -0.97 -25.99 -0.01
CA TYR A 38 -2.13 -25.13 -0.26
C TYR A 38 -2.25 -24.01 0.79
N PHE A 39 -2.13 -24.34 2.08
CA PHE A 39 -2.15 -23.34 3.15
C PHE A 39 -0.99 -22.36 3.08
N VAL A 40 0.20 -22.82 2.74
CA VAL A 40 1.39 -21.94 2.57
C VAL A 40 1.15 -20.94 1.45
N GLN A 41 0.62 -21.37 0.31
CA GLN A 41 0.31 -20.47 -0.80
C GLN A 41 -0.73 -19.41 -0.37
N GLN A 42 -1.79 -19.81 0.32
CA GLN A 42 -2.82 -18.89 0.80
C GLN A 42 -2.27 -17.87 1.81
N LEU A 43 -1.34 -18.29 2.68
CA LEU A 43 -0.67 -17.39 3.62
C LEU A 43 0.22 -16.37 2.90
N LEU A 44 0.93 -16.77 1.85
CA LEU A 44 1.77 -15.87 1.05
C LEU A 44 0.94 -14.81 0.33
N GLU A 45 -0.21 -15.18 -0.25
CA GLU A 45 -1.13 -14.23 -0.86
C GLU A 45 -1.67 -13.21 0.13
N LEU A 46 -2.06 -13.65 1.34
CA LEU A 46 -2.51 -12.76 2.41
C LEU A 46 -1.40 -11.81 2.89
N GLN A 47 -0.16 -12.27 2.94
CA GLN A 47 0.98 -11.43 3.30
C GLN A 47 1.25 -10.36 2.24
N GLN A 48 1.17 -10.71 0.96
CA GLN A 48 1.32 -9.74 -0.14
C GLN A 48 0.23 -8.68 -0.09
N GLN A 49 -1.03 -9.07 0.10
CA GLN A 49 -2.13 -8.11 0.24
C GLN A 49 -1.93 -7.15 1.42
N ARG A 50 -1.45 -7.65 2.56
CA ARG A 50 -1.12 -6.79 3.71
C ARG A 50 0.02 -5.82 3.42
N GLN A 51 1.06 -6.25 2.72
CA GLN A 51 2.16 -5.38 2.34
C GLN A 51 1.70 -4.28 1.38
N ASP A 52 0.88 -4.63 0.39
CA ASP A 52 0.33 -3.65 -0.55
C ASP A 52 -0.58 -2.62 0.15
N LEU A 53 -1.38 -3.05 1.14
CA LEU A 53 -2.18 -2.16 1.97
C LEU A 53 -1.29 -1.21 2.80
N MET A 54 -0.24 -1.71 3.44
CA MET A 54 0.68 -0.88 4.23
C MET A 54 1.39 0.15 3.35
N LEU A 55 1.83 -0.25 2.15
CA LEU A 55 2.45 0.66 1.18
C LEU A 55 1.47 1.74 0.70
N ALA A 56 0.21 1.39 0.48
CA ALA A 56 -0.81 2.37 0.09
C ALA A 56 -1.08 3.37 1.22
N ASP A 57 -1.19 2.90 2.47
CA ASP A 57 -1.37 3.73 3.64
C ASP A 57 -0.19 4.69 3.85
N GLU A 58 1.04 4.20 3.72
CA GLU A 58 2.25 5.03 3.77
C GLU A 58 2.23 6.15 2.71
N GLN A 59 1.80 5.85 1.48
CA GLN A 59 1.73 6.86 0.43
C GLN A 59 0.66 7.93 0.71
N VAL A 60 -0.47 7.54 1.31
CA VAL A 60 -1.51 8.49 1.74
C VAL A 60 -0.97 9.39 2.85
N GLN A 61 -0.27 8.84 3.84
CA GLN A 61 0.37 9.62 4.91
C GLN A 61 1.42 10.60 4.38
N VAL A 62 2.16 10.23 3.33
CA VAL A 62 3.09 11.16 2.65
C VAL A 62 2.33 12.33 2.04
N LEU A 63 1.21 12.10 1.38
CA LEU A 63 0.39 13.18 0.80
C LEU A 63 -0.20 14.09 1.88
N GLU A 64 -0.68 13.53 2.98
CA GLU A 64 -1.18 14.29 4.14
C GLU A 64 -0.07 15.17 4.72
N ARG A 65 1.12 14.61 4.92
CA ARG A 65 2.28 15.37 5.42
C ARG A 65 2.68 16.52 4.49
N LEU A 66 2.66 16.29 3.16
CA LEU A 66 2.92 17.35 2.20
C LEU A 66 1.88 18.48 2.28
N ALA A 67 0.61 18.15 2.49
CA ALA A 67 -0.45 19.15 2.69
C ALA A 67 -0.20 19.98 3.96
N ILE A 68 0.20 19.33 5.06
CA ILE A 68 0.56 20.02 6.32
C ILE A 68 1.78 20.92 6.12
N ASP A 69 2.84 20.44 5.47
CA ASP A 69 4.06 21.23 5.20
C ASP A 69 3.75 22.48 4.35
N ILE A 70 2.83 22.36 3.40
CA ILE A 70 2.34 23.50 2.58
C ILE A 70 1.63 24.52 3.49
N GLU A 71 0.73 24.07 4.35
CA GLU A 71 -0.06 24.92 5.22
C GLU A 71 0.82 25.61 6.27
N ASP A 72 1.71 24.87 6.93
CA ASP A 72 2.61 25.40 7.96
C ASP A 72 3.59 26.40 7.39
N GLY A 73 4.17 26.11 6.21
CA GLY A 73 5.04 27.04 5.50
C GLY A 73 4.32 28.35 5.15
N PHE A 74 3.09 28.23 4.62
CA PHE A 74 2.27 29.39 4.31
C PHE A 74 1.93 30.21 5.55
N ARG A 75 1.44 29.58 6.63
CA ARG A 75 1.11 30.27 7.90
C ARG A 75 2.32 30.98 8.51
N GLY A 76 3.45 30.27 8.55
CA GLY A 76 4.71 30.86 9.03
C GLY A 76 5.11 32.11 8.24
N TYR A 77 4.95 32.06 6.91
CA TYR A 77 5.23 33.22 6.05
C TYR A 77 4.24 34.37 6.29
N VAL A 78 2.94 34.09 6.37
CA VAL A 78 1.92 35.13 6.63
C VAL A 78 2.18 35.86 7.95
N LEU A 79 2.56 35.13 9.00
CA LEU A 79 2.77 35.68 10.35
C LEU A 79 4.08 36.44 10.48
N THR A 80 5.13 36.00 9.80
CA THR A 80 6.49 36.52 10.00
C THR A 80 7.02 37.35 8.82
N GLN A 81 6.43 37.16 7.63
CA GLN A 81 6.90 37.68 6.35
C GLN A 81 8.35 37.27 6.01
N GLN A 82 8.86 36.24 6.65
CA GLN A 82 10.21 35.73 6.40
C GLN A 82 10.19 34.71 5.26
N PRO A 83 10.93 34.91 4.16
CA PRO A 83 10.96 33.97 3.02
C PRO A 83 11.41 32.56 3.37
N ALA A 84 12.15 32.39 4.47
CA ALA A 84 12.60 31.08 4.95
C ALA A 84 11.45 30.12 5.22
N PHE A 85 10.26 30.61 5.61
CA PHE A 85 9.07 29.80 5.84
C PHE A 85 8.43 29.27 4.54
N LEU A 86 8.79 29.82 3.37
CA LEU A 86 8.34 29.29 2.08
C LEU A 86 9.15 28.07 1.59
N ALA A 87 10.29 27.77 2.22
CA ALA A 87 11.11 26.63 1.83
C ALA A 87 10.39 25.27 2.00
N PRO A 88 9.64 24.97 3.09
CA PRO A 88 8.85 23.75 3.22
C PRO A 88 7.77 23.65 2.14
N LEU A 89 7.07 24.75 1.82
CA LEU A 89 6.06 24.80 0.76
C LEU A 89 6.66 24.44 -0.60
N ALA A 90 7.76 25.07 -0.98
CA ALA A 90 8.43 24.78 -2.24
C ALA A 90 8.96 23.33 -2.31
N ALA A 91 9.44 22.78 -1.19
CA ALA A 91 9.90 21.41 -1.11
C ALA A 91 8.73 20.41 -1.21
N ALA A 92 7.58 20.71 -0.61
CA ALA A 92 6.38 19.91 -0.71
C ALA A 92 5.82 19.91 -2.14
N GLU A 93 5.76 21.08 -2.79
CA GLU A 93 5.33 21.22 -4.18
C GLU A 93 6.19 20.39 -5.14
N ALA A 94 7.51 20.42 -4.99
CA ALA A 94 8.43 19.65 -5.82
C ALA A 94 8.20 18.12 -5.69
N LYS A 95 7.76 17.65 -4.53
CA LYS A 95 7.52 16.23 -4.26
C LYS A 95 6.10 15.77 -4.59
N LEU A 96 5.16 16.69 -4.73
CA LEU A 96 3.73 16.37 -4.84
C LEU A 96 3.42 15.44 -6.02
N ASN A 97 3.95 15.73 -7.20
CA ASN A 97 3.70 14.92 -8.40
C ASN A 97 4.24 13.49 -8.24
N GLN A 98 5.40 13.34 -7.62
CA GLN A 98 5.98 12.02 -7.33
C GLN A 98 5.13 11.27 -6.31
N ALA A 99 4.70 11.91 -5.23
CA ALA A 99 3.86 11.32 -4.19
C ALA A 99 2.51 10.85 -4.76
N LEU A 100 1.85 11.67 -5.58
CA LEU A 100 0.61 11.31 -6.27
C LEU A 100 0.78 10.12 -7.20
N SER A 101 1.86 10.09 -7.99
CA SER A 101 2.16 8.96 -8.87
C SER A 101 2.40 7.67 -8.08
N SER A 102 3.14 7.74 -6.97
CA SER A 102 3.40 6.61 -6.08
C SER A 102 2.12 6.08 -5.43
N ALA A 103 1.28 6.99 -4.91
CA ALA A 103 -0.01 6.64 -4.31
C ALA A 103 -0.96 5.99 -5.33
N THR A 104 -1.04 6.53 -6.55
CA THR A 104 -1.85 5.95 -7.64
C THR A 104 -1.38 4.55 -7.98
N THR A 105 -0.07 4.33 -8.06
CA THR A 105 0.52 3.01 -8.35
C THR A 105 0.22 2.00 -7.25
N SER A 106 0.33 2.40 -5.98
CA SER A 106 0.04 1.55 -4.83
C SER A 106 -1.44 1.18 -4.74
N LEU A 107 -2.35 2.12 -5.00
CA LEU A 107 -3.79 1.86 -5.05
C LEU A 107 -4.20 0.96 -6.22
N ALA A 108 -3.55 1.11 -7.38
CA ALA A 108 -3.80 0.24 -8.53
C ALA A 108 -3.47 -1.23 -8.24
N LYS A 109 -2.42 -1.52 -7.46
CA LYS A 109 -2.08 -2.88 -7.01
C LYS A 109 -3.16 -3.51 -6.13
N LEU A 110 -3.89 -2.69 -5.38
CA LEU A 110 -5.03 -3.13 -4.56
C LEU A 110 -6.34 -3.28 -5.34
N GLY A 111 -6.31 -3.15 -6.68
CA GLY A 111 -7.50 -3.19 -7.51
C GLY A 111 -8.32 -1.90 -7.46
N GLY A 112 -7.79 -0.82 -6.90
CA GLY A 112 -8.40 0.50 -6.92
C GLY A 112 -8.42 1.08 -8.33
N ALA A 113 -9.49 1.79 -8.67
CA ALA A 113 -9.54 2.51 -9.94
C ALA A 113 -8.48 3.63 -9.95
N PRO A 114 -7.75 3.83 -11.06
CA PRO A 114 -6.70 4.86 -11.15
C PRO A 114 -7.21 6.28 -10.87
N ASN A 115 -8.51 6.50 -11.03
CA ASN A 115 -9.15 7.81 -10.80
C ASN A 115 -9.56 8.06 -9.34
N ASN A 116 -9.35 7.13 -8.42
CA ASN A 116 -9.75 7.29 -7.02
C ASN A 116 -9.02 8.45 -6.33
N LEU A 117 -7.81 8.81 -6.77
CA LEU A 117 -7.05 9.94 -6.25
C LEU A 117 -7.29 11.26 -7.00
N ALA A 118 -8.02 11.26 -8.10
CA ALA A 118 -8.26 12.48 -8.87
C ALA A 118 -8.92 13.62 -8.06
N PRO A 119 -9.86 13.37 -7.13
CA PRO A 119 -10.38 14.41 -6.26
C PRO A 119 -9.31 14.99 -5.33
N ILE A 120 -8.46 14.14 -4.73
CA ILE A 120 -7.38 14.54 -3.83
C ILE A 120 -6.31 15.34 -4.61
N GLU A 121 -5.93 14.87 -5.78
CA GLU A 121 -5.01 15.59 -6.65
C GLU A 121 -5.52 17.01 -6.98
N ARG A 122 -6.81 17.13 -7.31
CA ARG A 122 -7.42 18.42 -7.60
C ARG A 122 -7.40 19.31 -6.37
N GLN A 123 -7.82 18.81 -5.21
CA GLN A 123 -7.82 19.57 -3.95
C GLN A 123 -6.42 20.07 -3.58
N LEU A 124 -5.38 19.23 -3.73
CA LEU A 124 -4.00 19.62 -3.44
C LEU A 124 -3.48 20.69 -4.42
N LYS A 125 -3.82 20.59 -5.70
CA LYS A 125 -3.48 21.61 -6.70
C LYS A 125 -4.20 22.93 -6.44
N ASP A 126 -5.48 22.88 -6.11
CA ASP A 126 -6.29 24.06 -5.76
C ASP A 126 -5.73 24.74 -4.49
N LEU A 127 -5.34 23.93 -3.50
CA LEU A 127 -4.69 24.41 -2.27
C LEU A 127 -3.39 25.17 -2.62
N LEU A 128 -2.50 24.57 -3.39
CA LEU A 128 -1.24 25.20 -3.81
C LEU A 128 -1.47 26.50 -4.57
N GLN A 129 -2.39 26.49 -5.53
CA GLN A 129 -2.71 27.67 -6.31
C GLN A 129 -3.23 28.80 -5.43
N SER A 130 -4.17 28.50 -4.51
CA SER A 130 -4.70 29.47 -3.55
C SER A 130 -3.60 30.07 -2.67
N LYS A 131 -2.65 29.25 -2.19
CA LYS A 131 -1.51 29.74 -1.40
C LYS A 131 -0.59 30.63 -2.21
N HIS A 132 -0.29 30.29 -3.46
CA HIS A 132 0.53 31.13 -4.33
C HIS A 132 -0.13 32.48 -4.61
N GLU A 133 -1.43 32.51 -4.86
CA GLU A 133 -2.19 33.74 -5.06
C GLU A 133 -2.14 34.64 -3.81
N LEU A 134 -2.35 34.05 -2.62
CA LEU A 134 -2.27 34.79 -1.35
C LEU A 134 -0.86 35.30 -1.06
N ILE A 135 0.19 34.53 -1.34
CA ILE A 135 1.59 34.95 -1.20
C ILE A 135 1.88 36.12 -2.14
N ALA A 136 1.43 36.04 -3.39
CA ALA A 136 1.60 37.11 -4.35
C ALA A 136 0.85 38.41 -3.93
N ASP A 137 -0.32 38.29 -3.32
CA ASP A 137 -1.07 39.41 -2.78
C ASP A 137 -0.33 40.08 -1.60
N ILE A 138 0.23 39.27 -0.68
CA ILE A 138 1.04 39.75 0.45
C ILE A 138 2.27 40.56 -0.05
N GLN A 139 2.91 40.09 -1.10
CA GLN A 139 4.09 40.78 -1.67
C GLN A 139 3.76 42.11 -2.34
N LYS A 140 2.50 42.34 -2.73
CA LYS A 140 2.05 43.52 -3.44
C LYS A 140 1.33 44.55 -2.55
N GLY A 141 0.87 44.17 -1.36
CA GLY A 141 0.01 45.05 -0.55
C GLY A 141 -0.25 44.56 0.86
N PRO A 142 -1.33 45.01 1.50
CA PRO A 142 -1.63 44.71 2.90
C PRO A 142 -1.92 43.25 3.10
N VAL A 143 -1.41 42.72 4.21
CA VAL A 143 -1.48 41.30 4.61
C VAL A 143 -2.89 40.88 5.08
N ASP A 144 -3.85 41.81 5.12
CA ASP A 144 -5.17 41.64 5.75
C ASP A 144 -5.96 40.42 5.24
N LYS A 145 -5.95 40.17 3.93
CA LYS A 145 -6.65 39.01 3.35
C LYS A 145 -6.02 37.67 3.79
N ALA A 146 -4.70 37.58 3.78
CA ALA A 146 -3.99 36.39 4.19
C ALA A 146 -4.12 36.13 5.69
N LEU A 147 -4.12 37.18 6.51
CA LEU A 147 -4.41 37.08 7.94
C LEU A 147 -5.85 36.65 8.20
N ALA A 148 -6.81 37.14 7.44
CA ALA A 148 -8.21 36.70 7.52
C ALA A 148 -8.32 35.20 7.21
N TYR A 149 -7.66 34.73 6.15
CA TYR A 149 -7.60 33.31 5.79
C TYR A 149 -7.00 32.43 6.92
N VAL A 150 -5.88 32.85 7.51
CA VAL A 150 -5.25 32.11 8.62
C VAL A 150 -6.15 32.09 9.85
N ARG A 151 -6.90 33.18 10.10
CA ARG A 151 -7.83 33.26 11.23
C ARG A 151 -9.13 32.48 11.04
N SER A 152 -9.58 32.32 9.80
CA SER A 152 -10.80 31.53 9.49
C SER A 152 -10.63 30.04 9.72
N GLY A 153 -9.40 29.54 9.71
CA GLY A 153 -9.11 28.11 9.81
C GLY A 153 -9.46 27.29 8.57
N GLU A 154 -9.73 27.94 7.43
CA GLU A 154 -10.13 27.28 6.18
C GLU A 154 -9.06 26.35 5.57
N GLY A 155 -7.90 26.28 6.16
CA GLY A 155 -6.80 25.41 5.71
C GLY A 155 -6.53 24.18 6.59
N LEU A 156 -7.44 23.87 7.53
CA LEU A 156 -7.31 22.72 8.45
C LEU A 156 -8.17 21.54 7.96
#